data_4981c241bdaa8cb1630c709b152df592
#
_entry.id   4981c241bdaa8cb1630c709b152df592
#
_cell.length_a   1.000
_cell.length_b   1.000
_cell.length_c   1.000
_cell.angle_alpha   90.00
_cell.angle_beta   90.00
_cell.angle_gamma   90.00
#
_symmetry.space_group_name_H-M   'P 1'
#
loop_
_entity.id
_entity.type
_entity.pdbx_description
1 polymer ?
#
loop_
_entity_poly.entity_id
_entity_poly.type
_entity_poly.pdbx_seq_one_letter_code
_entity_poly.pdbx_strand_id
1 'polypeptide(L)'
;LQGVDAWKNVCNYEDVDLLYVCTEWSSHTPIAVHAMKCGKHVAVEVPAATTIEECWQLVRTAEETQRHLFMTENCCYDLFALETLQMHQQGLFGQITHCEGAYIHHLGTACDMDDCGKKDTHHNWMLQSCAQHGGNPYPTHGIGPIAQLLDFHNTDRMVSLTSITSKGVENKEN
;
A
#
# COMPACT_ATOMS: atom_id res chain seq x y z
N LEU A 1 -7.31 25.13 -0.63
CA LEU A 1 -5.94 24.95 -0.11
C LEU A 1 -4.98 24.80 -1.28
N GLN A 2 -3.86 25.50 -1.29
CA GLN A 2 -2.86 25.45 -2.33
C GLN A 2 -1.44 25.44 -1.71
N GLY A 3 -0.49 24.78 -2.35
CA GLY A 3 0.91 24.67 -1.93
C GLY A 3 1.29 23.32 -1.37
N VAL A 4 2.60 23.06 -1.35
CA VAL A 4 3.20 21.76 -0.98
C VAL A 4 2.81 21.32 0.46
N ASP A 5 2.62 22.27 1.37
CA ASP A 5 2.25 22.02 2.77
C ASP A 5 0.75 22.19 3.06
N ALA A 6 -0.08 22.34 2.03
CA ALA A 6 -1.52 22.56 2.20
C ALA A 6 -2.22 21.41 2.99
N TRP A 7 -1.72 20.19 2.88
CA TRP A 7 -2.21 19.03 3.63
C TRP A 7 -2.08 19.19 5.16
N LYS A 8 -1.07 19.92 5.65
CA LYS A 8 -0.92 20.20 7.09
C LYS A 8 -2.08 21.02 7.63
N ASN A 9 -2.63 21.92 6.81
CA ASN A 9 -3.78 22.71 7.20
C ASN A 9 -5.05 21.86 7.32
N VAL A 10 -5.19 20.82 6.47
CA VAL A 10 -6.32 19.87 6.56
C VAL A 10 -6.31 19.14 7.89
N CYS A 11 -5.15 18.78 8.40
CA CYS A 11 -5.01 18.10 9.69
C CYS A 11 -5.49 18.94 10.87
N ASN A 12 -5.59 20.26 10.72
CA ASN A 12 -6.01 21.18 11.77
C ASN A 12 -7.53 21.46 11.77
N TYR A 13 -8.29 20.97 10.79
CA TYR A 13 -9.74 21.16 10.79
C TYR A 13 -10.40 20.28 11.86
N GLU A 14 -11.19 20.90 12.73
CA GLU A 14 -11.88 20.20 13.81
C GLU A 14 -12.94 19.22 13.31
N ASP A 15 -13.60 19.56 12.19
CA ASP A 15 -14.67 18.76 11.57
C ASP A 15 -14.16 17.55 10.75
N VAL A 16 -12.84 17.31 10.72
CA VAL A 16 -12.23 16.17 10.01
C VAL A 16 -11.76 15.15 11.02
N ASP A 17 -12.33 13.96 11.01
CA ASP A 17 -11.94 12.84 11.88
C ASP A 17 -10.95 11.89 11.22
N LEU A 18 -11.01 11.75 9.89
CA LEU A 18 -10.21 10.82 9.12
C LEU A 18 -9.61 11.49 7.87
N LEU A 19 -8.32 11.26 7.66
CA LEU A 19 -7.65 11.59 6.40
C LEU A 19 -7.48 10.34 5.55
N TYR A 20 -7.81 10.48 4.26
CA TYR A 20 -7.45 9.49 3.25
C TYR A 20 -6.26 10.01 2.43
N VAL A 21 -5.12 9.31 2.52
CA VAL A 21 -3.85 9.71 1.90
C VAL A 21 -3.67 8.95 0.59
N CYS A 22 -3.76 9.66 -0.53
CA CYS A 22 -3.65 9.13 -1.90
C CYS A 22 -2.62 9.95 -2.69
N THR A 23 -1.47 10.21 -2.12
CA THR A 23 -0.42 11.03 -2.70
C THR A 23 0.68 10.15 -3.33
N GLU A 24 1.82 10.72 -3.67
CA GLU A 24 2.99 9.93 -4.05
C GLU A 24 3.54 9.16 -2.83
N TRP A 25 4.16 8.01 -3.06
CA TRP A 25 4.58 7.08 -2.01
C TRP A 25 5.48 7.71 -0.94
N SER A 26 6.42 8.56 -1.35
CA SER A 26 7.35 9.23 -0.43
C SER A 26 6.68 10.14 0.60
N SER A 27 5.45 10.56 0.33
CA SER A 27 4.69 11.45 1.20
C SER A 27 3.67 10.71 2.09
N HIS A 28 3.40 9.42 1.85
CA HIS A 28 2.41 8.66 2.61
C HIS A 28 2.71 8.65 4.10
N THR A 29 3.89 8.18 4.49
CA THR A 29 4.28 8.12 5.90
C THR A 29 4.36 9.48 6.58
N PRO A 30 5.03 10.51 6.01
CA PRO A 30 5.05 11.84 6.63
C PRO A 30 3.66 12.44 6.87
N ILE A 31 2.75 12.31 5.91
CA ILE A 31 1.38 12.82 6.03
C ILE A 31 0.60 12.03 7.10
N ALA A 32 0.67 10.69 7.06
CA ALA A 32 -0.04 9.83 8.00
C ALA A 32 0.40 10.07 9.44
N VAL A 33 1.70 10.15 9.68
CA VAL A 33 2.28 10.45 11.00
C VAL A 33 1.83 11.80 11.52
N HIS A 34 1.87 12.83 10.67
CA HIS A 34 1.44 14.16 11.07
C HIS A 34 -0.06 14.20 11.38
N ALA A 35 -0.88 13.59 10.55
CA ALA A 35 -2.32 13.52 10.74
C ALA A 35 -2.69 12.83 12.07
N MET A 36 -2.06 11.69 12.38
CA MET A 36 -2.29 11.00 13.65
C MET A 36 -1.89 11.84 14.85
N LYS A 37 -0.76 12.58 14.77
CA LYS A 37 -0.33 13.52 15.81
C LYS A 37 -1.28 14.70 15.97
N CYS A 38 -2.00 15.09 14.93
CA CYS A 38 -3.09 16.08 14.99
C CYS A 38 -4.43 15.48 15.46
N GLY A 39 -4.43 14.21 15.90
CA GLY A 39 -5.61 13.55 16.44
C GLY A 39 -6.54 12.94 15.38
N LYS A 40 -6.11 12.80 14.13
CA LYS A 40 -6.92 12.23 13.04
C LYS A 40 -6.67 10.74 12.90
N HIS A 41 -7.69 10.00 12.47
CA HIS A 41 -7.52 8.65 11.94
C HIS A 41 -6.99 8.74 10.51
N VAL A 42 -6.34 7.68 10.04
CA VAL A 42 -5.72 7.69 8.71
C VAL A 42 -6.03 6.42 7.95
N ALA A 43 -6.50 6.59 6.73
CA ALA A 43 -6.49 5.60 5.68
C ALA A 43 -5.40 5.99 4.68
N VAL A 44 -4.56 5.07 4.25
CA VAL A 44 -3.46 5.35 3.34
C VAL A 44 -3.41 4.35 2.19
N GLU A 45 -3.19 4.85 0.98
CA GLU A 45 -3.00 4.02 -0.21
C GLU A 45 -1.74 3.15 -0.13
N VAL A 46 -1.73 2.09 -0.90
CA VAL A 46 -0.57 1.21 -1.08
C VAL A 46 0.52 1.86 -1.93
N PRO A 47 1.77 1.65 -1.52
CA PRO A 47 2.25 1.11 -0.26
C PRO A 47 2.16 2.17 0.86
N ALA A 48 1.81 1.76 2.06
CA ALA A 48 1.72 2.70 3.19
C ALA A 48 3.08 3.31 3.56
N ALA A 49 4.16 2.57 3.33
CA ALA A 49 5.53 2.94 3.62
C ALA A 49 6.48 2.35 2.57
N THR A 50 7.65 2.96 2.38
CA THR A 50 8.67 2.52 1.43
C THR A 50 9.92 1.96 2.09
N THR A 51 10.07 2.15 3.40
CA THR A 51 11.17 1.62 4.21
C THR A 51 10.67 0.92 5.47
N ILE A 52 11.52 0.07 6.06
CA ILE A 52 11.20 -0.60 7.34
C ILE A 52 11.08 0.42 8.47
N GLU A 53 11.90 1.45 8.45
CA GLU A 53 11.86 2.55 9.43
C GLU A 53 10.52 3.27 9.40
N GLU A 54 10.01 3.55 8.22
CA GLU A 54 8.70 4.15 8.02
C GLU A 54 7.57 3.23 8.52
N CYS A 55 7.64 1.93 8.25
CA CYS A 55 6.68 0.96 8.78
C CYS A 55 6.60 1.05 10.32
N TRP A 56 7.76 1.03 10.99
CA TRP A 56 7.81 1.16 12.44
C TRP A 56 7.35 2.53 12.93
N GLN A 57 7.64 3.59 12.19
CA GLN A 57 7.18 4.94 12.53
C GLN A 57 5.64 5.02 12.50
N LEU A 58 5.00 4.43 11.50
CA LEU A 58 3.55 4.37 11.40
C LEU A 58 2.94 3.62 12.58
N VAL A 59 3.44 2.42 12.88
CA VAL A 59 2.94 1.59 13.99
C VAL A 59 3.07 2.32 15.32
N ARG A 60 4.28 2.81 15.65
CA ARG A 60 4.52 3.53 16.92
C ARG A 60 3.65 4.77 17.04
N THR A 61 3.50 5.53 15.96
CA THR A 61 2.66 6.74 16.00
C THR A 61 1.19 6.39 16.23
N ALA A 62 0.68 5.33 15.61
CA ALA A 62 -0.69 4.88 15.82
C ALA A 62 -0.90 4.44 17.29
N GLU A 63 0.05 3.71 17.87
CA GLU A 63 0.02 3.30 19.28
C GLU A 63 0.12 4.50 20.24
N GLU A 64 1.04 5.42 20.02
CA GLU A 64 1.25 6.61 20.84
C GLU A 64 0.06 7.57 20.83
N THR A 65 -0.54 7.76 19.67
CA THR A 65 -1.65 8.71 19.49
C THR A 65 -3.02 8.07 19.73
N GLN A 66 -3.08 6.75 19.82
CA GLN A 66 -4.35 5.98 19.90
C GLN A 66 -5.28 6.31 18.73
N ARG A 67 -4.71 6.48 17.54
CA ARG A 67 -5.45 6.71 16.30
C ARG A 67 -5.38 5.48 15.41
N HIS A 68 -6.47 5.20 14.71
CA HIS A 68 -6.50 4.13 13.74
C HIS A 68 -5.69 4.54 12.51
N LEU A 69 -4.85 3.61 12.08
CA LEU A 69 -4.15 3.64 10.81
C LEU A 69 -4.47 2.34 10.07
N PHE A 70 -4.87 2.43 8.82
CA PHE A 70 -5.02 1.25 7.98
C PHE A 70 -4.60 1.56 6.54
N MET A 71 -3.96 0.57 5.93
CA MET A 71 -3.62 0.61 4.52
C MET A 71 -4.81 0.09 3.71
N THR A 72 -5.20 0.83 2.68
CA THR A 72 -6.36 0.50 1.83
C THR A 72 -5.96 -0.48 0.73
N GLU A 73 -5.62 -1.71 1.12
CA GLU A 73 -5.27 -2.78 0.18
C GLU A 73 -6.52 -3.25 -0.58
N ASN A 74 -6.71 -2.71 -1.78
CA ASN A 74 -7.91 -2.94 -2.58
C ASN A 74 -8.08 -4.40 -3.02
N CYS A 75 -7.00 -5.15 -3.24
CA CYS A 75 -7.09 -6.55 -3.67
C CYS A 75 -7.72 -7.46 -2.61
N CYS A 76 -7.75 -7.05 -1.34
CA CYS A 76 -8.50 -7.75 -0.29
C CYS A 76 -10.02 -7.69 -0.48
N TYR A 77 -10.51 -6.75 -1.29
CA TYR A 77 -11.94 -6.48 -1.50
C TYR A 77 -12.42 -6.84 -2.89
N ASP A 78 -11.56 -7.43 -3.72
CA ASP A 78 -11.95 -7.99 -5.00
C ASP A 78 -12.94 -9.15 -4.79
N LEU A 79 -13.90 -9.29 -5.67
CA LEU A 79 -14.98 -10.26 -5.54
C LEU A 79 -14.45 -11.68 -5.28
N PHE A 80 -13.45 -12.12 -6.05
CA PHE A 80 -12.87 -13.45 -5.89
C PHE A 80 -12.14 -13.63 -4.54
N ALA A 81 -11.50 -12.57 -4.02
CA ALA A 81 -10.83 -12.61 -2.72
C ALA A 81 -11.85 -12.74 -1.58
N LEU A 82 -12.95 -11.97 -1.66
CA LEU A 82 -14.04 -12.04 -0.69
C LEU A 82 -14.78 -13.39 -0.74
N GLU A 83 -15.02 -13.92 -1.94
CA GLU A 83 -15.63 -15.26 -2.09
C GLU A 83 -14.72 -16.34 -1.53
N THR A 84 -13.41 -16.29 -1.82
CA THR A 84 -12.42 -17.23 -1.28
C THR A 84 -12.38 -17.18 0.24
N LEU A 85 -12.36 -15.98 0.82
CA LEU A 85 -12.42 -15.81 2.28
C LEU A 85 -13.69 -16.41 2.88
N GLN A 86 -14.85 -16.18 2.26
CA GLN A 86 -16.11 -16.73 2.71
C GLN A 86 -16.14 -18.26 2.62
N MET A 87 -15.63 -18.83 1.53
CA MET A 87 -15.51 -20.29 1.37
C MET A 87 -14.59 -20.89 2.45
N HIS A 88 -13.49 -20.23 2.77
CA HIS A 88 -12.60 -20.63 3.85
C HIS A 88 -13.32 -20.63 5.21
N GLN A 89 -14.02 -19.54 5.52
CA GLN A 89 -14.78 -19.41 6.78
C GLN A 89 -15.88 -20.47 6.93
N GLN A 90 -16.40 -20.99 5.82
CA GLN A 90 -17.35 -22.10 5.78
C GLN A 90 -16.66 -23.48 5.87
N GLY A 91 -15.32 -23.53 5.96
CA GLY A 91 -14.55 -24.75 6.08
C GLY A 91 -14.40 -25.57 4.78
N LEU A 92 -14.74 -24.98 3.62
CA LEU A 92 -14.75 -25.71 2.34
C LEU A 92 -13.36 -26.14 1.89
N PHE A 93 -12.31 -25.44 2.31
CA PHE A 93 -10.93 -25.79 1.95
C PHE A 93 -10.25 -26.73 2.95
N GLY A 94 -10.85 -26.93 4.14
CA GLY A 94 -10.18 -27.63 5.21
C GLY A 94 -8.91 -26.90 5.69
N GLN A 95 -7.87 -27.65 6.01
CA GLN A 95 -6.59 -27.06 6.41
C GLN A 95 -5.82 -26.55 5.19
N ILE A 96 -5.56 -25.25 5.16
CA ILE A 96 -4.75 -24.63 4.10
C ILE A 96 -3.26 -24.93 4.37
N THR A 97 -2.59 -25.48 3.36
CA THR A 97 -1.16 -25.83 3.43
C THR A 97 -0.27 -24.97 2.55
N HIS A 98 -0.87 -24.29 1.58
CA HIS A 98 -0.17 -23.42 0.63
C HIS A 98 -1.11 -22.37 0.07
N CYS A 99 -0.60 -21.16 -0.11
CA CYS A 99 -1.28 -20.08 -0.83
C CYS A 99 -0.31 -19.46 -1.83
N GLU A 100 -0.83 -19.04 -2.96
CA GLU A 100 -0.10 -18.29 -3.97
C GLU A 100 -0.89 -17.03 -4.31
N GLY A 101 -0.22 -15.88 -4.29
CA GLY A 101 -0.77 -14.59 -4.70
C GLY A 101 0.18 -13.92 -5.67
N ALA A 102 -0.36 -13.26 -6.68
CA ALA A 102 0.44 -12.58 -7.69
C ALA A 102 -0.19 -11.23 -8.04
N TYR A 103 0.66 -10.25 -8.31
CA TYR A 103 0.30 -9.02 -8.96
C TYR A 103 1.16 -8.85 -10.21
N ILE A 104 0.59 -9.19 -11.35
CA ILE A 104 1.26 -9.17 -12.65
C ILE A 104 0.61 -8.08 -13.48
N HIS A 105 1.33 -7.00 -13.73
CA HIS A 105 0.80 -5.85 -14.42
C HIS A 105 1.79 -5.35 -15.48
N HIS A 106 1.29 -5.16 -16.68
CA HIS A 106 2.06 -4.50 -17.74
C HIS A 106 1.83 -3.00 -17.62
N LEU A 107 2.78 -2.29 -17.04
CA LEU A 107 2.70 -0.84 -16.88
C LEU A 107 3.00 -0.07 -18.16
N GLY A 108 3.71 -0.69 -19.12
CA GLY A 108 3.94 -0.25 -20.50
C GLY A 108 3.87 1.25 -20.75
N THR A 109 3.17 1.62 -21.80
CA THR A 109 2.94 3.01 -22.20
C THR A 109 2.06 3.81 -21.22
N ALA A 110 1.32 3.15 -20.32
CA ALA A 110 0.48 3.83 -19.34
C ALA A 110 1.27 4.67 -18.33
N CYS A 111 2.56 4.32 -18.10
CA CYS A 111 3.45 5.12 -17.26
C CYS A 111 4.09 6.31 -18.00
N ASP A 112 4.03 6.31 -19.32
CA ASP A 112 4.72 7.31 -20.13
C ASP A 112 3.78 8.38 -20.74
N MET A 113 2.49 8.05 -20.86
CA MET A 113 1.53 8.87 -21.59
C MET A 113 0.21 8.98 -20.81
N ASP A 114 -0.34 10.19 -20.75
CA ASP A 114 -1.71 10.40 -20.28
C ASP A 114 -2.72 9.87 -21.32
N ASP A 115 -4.01 9.82 -20.94
CA ASP A 115 -5.11 9.39 -21.81
C ASP A 115 -5.22 10.24 -23.12
N CYS A 116 -4.55 11.38 -23.17
CA CYS A 116 -4.49 12.26 -24.33
C CYS A 116 -3.22 12.06 -25.17
N GLY A 117 -2.34 11.12 -24.86
CA GLY A 117 -1.09 10.85 -25.55
C GLY A 117 0.02 11.87 -25.27
N LYS A 118 -0.09 12.63 -24.18
CA LYS A 118 0.98 13.52 -23.70
C LYS A 118 1.81 12.80 -22.66
N LYS A 119 3.11 13.12 -22.61
CA LYS A 119 4.01 12.56 -21.62
C LYS A 119 3.49 12.89 -20.20
N ASP A 120 3.07 11.84 -19.48
CA ASP A 120 2.55 12.02 -18.13
C ASP A 120 3.69 12.23 -17.14
N THR A 121 3.81 13.49 -16.69
CA THR A 121 4.79 13.84 -15.67
C THR A 121 4.37 13.39 -14.26
N HIS A 122 3.10 13.01 -14.06
CA HIS A 122 2.59 12.58 -12.76
C HIS A 122 3.02 11.16 -12.42
N HIS A 123 3.18 10.27 -13.39
CA HIS A 123 3.65 8.89 -13.15
C HIS A 123 5.19 8.78 -13.11
N ASN A 124 5.92 9.82 -13.43
CA ASN A 124 7.38 9.79 -13.42
C ASN A 124 7.96 9.52 -12.02
N TRP A 125 7.30 9.95 -10.94
CA TRP A 125 7.71 9.68 -9.57
C TRP A 125 7.62 8.17 -9.24
N MET A 126 6.63 7.45 -9.77
CA MET A 126 6.47 6.02 -9.57
C MET A 126 7.62 5.25 -10.22
N LEU A 127 7.96 5.56 -11.47
CA LEU A 127 9.09 4.97 -12.17
C LEU A 127 10.41 5.25 -11.46
N GLN A 128 10.61 6.48 -11.00
CA GLN A 128 11.79 6.86 -10.23
C GLN A 128 11.87 6.08 -8.91
N SER A 129 10.76 5.94 -8.20
CA SER A 129 10.70 5.18 -6.96
C SER A 129 11.00 3.68 -7.21
N CYS A 130 10.44 3.09 -8.25
CA CYS A 130 10.73 1.71 -8.64
C CYS A 130 12.21 1.51 -9.00
N ALA A 131 12.81 2.47 -9.70
CA ALA A 131 14.23 2.43 -10.07
C ALA A 131 15.16 2.54 -8.84
N GLN A 132 14.78 3.35 -7.86
CA GLN A 132 15.56 3.56 -6.64
C GLN A 132 15.51 2.38 -5.67
N HIS A 133 14.32 1.78 -5.49
CA HIS A 133 14.12 0.74 -4.49
C HIS A 133 14.31 -0.67 -5.05
N GLY A 134 14.12 -0.86 -6.35
CA GLY A 134 14.13 -2.18 -6.98
C GLY A 134 13.00 -3.09 -6.45
N GLY A 135 12.91 -4.31 -7.01
CA GLY A 135 11.96 -5.31 -6.53
C GLY A 135 10.50 -5.06 -6.93
N ASN A 136 9.59 -5.70 -6.19
CA ASN A 136 8.16 -5.56 -6.42
C ASN A 136 7.61 -4.35 -5.66
N PRO A 137 7.05 -3.34 -6.33
CA PRO A 137 6.51 -2.16 -5.68
C PRO A 137 5.19 -2.43 -4.93
N TYR A 138 4.47 -3.50 -5.29
CA TYR A 138 3.16 -3.85 -4.73
C TYR A 138 3.09 -5.28 -4.18
N PRO A 139 3.98 -5.70 -3.26
CA PRO A 139 3.89 -7.04 -2.68
C PRO A 139 2.59 -7.25 -1.90
N THR A 140 1.98 -6.19 -1.41
CA THR A 140 0.74 -6.20 -0.64
C THR A 140 -0.46 -6.69 -1.44
N HIS A 141 -0.53 -6.44 -2.74
CA HIS A 141 -1.61 -6.94 -3.59
C HIS A 141 -1.67 -8.47 -3.66
N GLY A 142 -0.52 -9.14 -3.60
CA GLY A 142 -0.47 -10.60 -3.51
C GLY A 142 -0.60 -11.13 -2.08
N ILE A 143 0.05 -10.46 -1.12
CA ILE A 143 0.11 -10.92 0.27
C ILE A 143 -1.14 -10.53 1.06
N GLY A 144 -1.77 -9.39 0.78
CA GLY A 144 -2.92 -8.90 1.53
C GLY A 144 -4.08 -9.89 1.61
N PRO A 145 -4.61 -10.38 0.47
CA PRO A 145 -5.67 -11.40 0.48
C PRO A 145 -5.27 -12.68 1.22
N ILE A 146 -4.00 -13.11 1.09
CA ILE A 146 -3.46 -14.29 1.80
C ILE A 146 -3.42 -14.03 3.31
N ALA A 147 -2.94 -12.87 3.72
CA ALA A 147 -2.86 -12.50 5.13
C ALA A 147 -4.25 -12.46 5.79
N GLN A 148 -5.24 -11.98 5.04
CA GLN A 148 -6.64 -11.96 5.47
C GLN A 148 -7.22 -13.38 5.54
N LEU A 149 -6.94 -14.21 4.54
CA LEU A 149 -7.41 -15.60 4.47
C LEU A 149 -6.85 -16.44 5.64
N LEU A 150 -5.58 -16.28 5.96
CA LEU A 150 -4.89 -17.01 7.03
C LEU A 150 -5.02 -16.33 8.40
N ASP A 151 -5.74 -15.22 8.48
CA ASP A 151 -5.99 -14.46 9.70
C ASP A 151 -4.69 -14.14 10.47
N PHE A 152 -3.72 -13.54 9.77
CA PHE A 152 -2.44 -13.17 10.36
C PHE A 152 -2.63 -12.30 11.60
N HIS A 153 -1.80 -12.54 12.62
CA HIS A 153 -1.80 -11.94 13.94
C HIS A 153 -2.88 -12.43 14.92
N ASN A 154 -3.90 -13.17 14.48
CA ASN A 154 -4.85 -13.80 15.38
C ASN A 154 -4.58 -15.30 15.46
N THR A 155 -4.74 -16.04 14.37
CA THR A 155 -4.61 -17.50 14.33
C THR A 155 -3.32 -17.98 13.70
N ASP A 156 -2.71 -17.16 12.83
CA ASP A 156 -1.45 -17.49 12.14
C ASP A 156 -0.42 -16.36 12.24
N ARG A 157 0.81 -16.63 11.89
CA ARG A 157 1.90 -15.67 11.91
C ARG A 157 2.93 -15.92 10.83
N MET A 158 3.52 -14.86 10.32
CA MET A 158 4.68 -14.93 9.45
C MET A 158 5.92 -15.35 10.25
N VAL A 159 6.60 -16.41 9.85
CA VAL A 159 7.80 -16.93 10.53
C VAL A 159 9.08 -16.49 9.84
N SER A 160 9.07 -16.48 8.52
CA SER A 160 10.22 -16.07 7.71
C SER A 160 9.76 -15.47 6.37
N LEU A 161 10.59 -14.63 5.82
CA LEU A 161 10.41 -14.03 4.49
C LEU A 161 11.71 -14.19 3.69
N THR A 162 11.59 -14.64 2.45
CA THR A 162 12.68 -14.63 1.48
C THR A 162 12.23 -13.87 0.24
N SER A 163 13.03 -12.93 -0.19
CA SER A 163 12.78 -12.15 -1.40
C SER A 163 13.83 -12.46 -2.45
N ILE A 164 13.39 -12.74 -3.67
CA ILE A 164 14.25 -12.95 -4.83
C ILE A 164 13.77 -12.03 -5.94
N THR A 165 14.67 -11.20 -6.44
CA THR A 165 14.37 -10.24 -7.51
C THR A 165 15.26 -10.51 -8.70
N SER A 166 14.68 -10.58 -9.90
CA SER A 166 15.43 -10.62 -11.15
C SER A 166 16.04 -9.24 -11.44
N LYS A 167 17.08 -9.21 -12.26
CA LYS A 167 17.60 -7.94 -12.79
C LYS A 167 16.51 -7.25 -13.59
N GLY A 168 16.27 -5.97 -13.31
CA GLY A 168 15.37 -5.15 -14.08
C GLY A 168 15.83 -5.06 -15.54
N VAL A 169 14.89 -5.15 -16.47
CA VAL A 169 15.16 -4.89 -17.89
C VAL A 169 14.92 -3.40 -18.10
N GLU A 170 16.01 -2.65 -18.27
CA GLU A 170 15.90 -1.26 -18.73
C GLU A 170 15.34 -1.30 -20.17
N ASN A 171 14.20 -0.68 -20.40
CA ASN A 171 13.79 -0.34 -21.74
C ASN A 171 14.80 0.70 -22.27
N LYS A 172 15.81 0.24 -22.95
CA LYS A 172 16.64 1.13 -23.75
C LYS A 172 15.76 1.57 -24.91
N GLU A 173 15.26 2.79 -24.84
CA GLU A 173 14.75 3.46 -26.02
C GLU A 173 15.87 3.44 -27.08
N ASN A 174 15.61 2.81 -28.22
CA ASN A 174 16.41 2.93 -29.44
C ASN A 174 16.15 4.29 -30.09
#